data_d3a832cba0347aea67ceadb4d376bfed
#
_entry.id   d3a832cba0347aea67ceadb4d376bfed
#
_cell.length_a   1.000
_cell.length_b   1.000
_cell.length_c   1.000
_cell.angle_alpha   90.00
_cell.angle_beta   90.00
_cell.angle_gamma   90.00
#
_symmetry.space_group_name_H-M   'P 1'
#
loop_
_entity.id
_entity.type
_entity.pdbx_description
1 polymer ?
#
loop_
_entity_poly.entity_id
_entity_poly.type
_entity_poly.pdbx_seq_one_letter_code
_entity_poly.pdbx_strand_id
1 'polypeptide(L)'
;LFLITQKEKTLKIIKDKKLSNKQIINPKKFGDLIKKLKGNKFIVDPLSCSVFYESIIKSKFQIINTEDPCYKLKSIKNSFEIKHMINAHIEDGVALTKFIYWIKNINKKKITEIDSQNKLEEFRKLNKNYLFPSFNTISGAGSNGAIVHYRASKKSNKTINKNDIFLCDSGGQYKFGTTDVTRTICFSKQKKSIRDIFTKVLKGHIAVATTNLKKFNTGKKIDVRARQFLKKDGLDYAHGTGHGVGFFSNVHEGPQSITKINTVKLEEGMIVSNEPGYYKKG
;
A
#
# COMPACT_ATOMS: atom_id res chain seq x y z
N LEU A 1 -2.49 7.97 -28.46
CA LEU A 1 -2.94 7.82 -27.08
C LEU A 1 -4.33 8.41 -26.91
N PHE A 2 -5.25 7.66 -26.32
CA PHE A 2 -6.57 8.14 -25.92
C PHE A 2 -6.76 7.96 -24.42
N LEU A 3 -7.41 8.93 -23.77
CA LEU A 3 -7.85 8.85 -22.39
C LEU A 3 -9.38 8.65 -22.37
N ILE A 4 -9.82 7.52 -21.86
CA ILE A 4 -11.25 7.18 -21.78
C ILE A 4 -11.78 7.68 -20.42
N THR A 5 -12.42 8.82 -20.41
CA THR A 5 -12.94 9.44 -19.17
C THR A 5 -13.97 10.54 -19.47
N GLN A 6 -14.61 11.03 -18.41
CA GLN A 6 -15.49 12.22 -18.50
C GLN A 6 -14.65 13.48 -18.71
N LYS A 7 -15.09 14.37 -19.60
CA LYS A 7 -14.36 15.59 -19.98
C LYS A 7 -14.09 16.51 -18.79
N GLU A 8 -15.02 16.59 -17.88
CA GLU A 8 -14.94 17.43 -16.69
C GLU A 8 -13.73 17.10 -15.80
N LYS A 9 -13.32 15.84 -15.77
CA LYS A 9 -12.15 15.37 -15.01
C LYS A 9 -10.81 15.74 -15.65
N THR A 10 -10.82 16.27 -16.86
CA THR A 10 -9.61 16.51 -17.67
C THR A 10 -9.32 17.98 -17.93
N LEU A 11 -10.13 18.90 -17.40
CA LEU A 11 -10.02 20.34 -17.65
C LEU A 11 -8.61 20.88 -17.38
N LYS A 12 -7.99 20.48 -16.26
CA LYS A 12 -6.64 20.90 -15.91
C LYS A 12 -5.59 20.34 -16.89
N ILE A 13 -5.68 19.05 -17.24
CA ILE A 13 -4.75 18.38 -18.18
C ILE A 13 -4.80 19.03 -19.55
N ILE A 14 -6.00 19.44 -20.01
CA ILE A 14 -6.21 20.16 -21.27
C ILE A 14 -5.63 21.57 -21.17
N LYS A 15 -5.91 22.29 -20.07
CA LYS A 15 -5.38 23.63 -19.84
C LYS A 15 -3.86 23.64 -19.84
N ASP A 16 -3.23 22.62 -19.23
CA ASP A 16 -1.80 22.44 -19.17
C ASP A 16 -1.21 21.90 -20.52
N LYS A 17 -2.04 21.80 -21.58
CA LYS A 17 -1.66 21.33 -22.94
C LYS A 17 -1.03 19.92 -22.99
N LYS A 18 -1.21 19.10 -21.95
CA LYS A 18 -0.69 17.73 -21.89
C LYS A 18 -1.48 16.75 -22.76
N LEU A 19 -2.78 17.00 -22.94
CA LEU A 19 -3.66 16.29 -23.87
C LEU A 19 -4.57 17.27 -24.59
N SER A 20 -4.89 16.93 -25.83
CA SER A 20 -5.89 17.66 -26.63
C SER A 20 -7.30 17.11 -26.37
N ASN A 21 -8.33 17.92 -26.65
CA ASN A 21 -9.73 17.47 -26.58
C ASN A 21 -10.02 16.24 -27.46
N LYS A 22 -9.30 16.08 -28.58
CA LYS A 22 -9.45 14.94 -29.52
C LYS A 22 -8.95 13.60 -28.91
N GLN A 23 -8.10 13.67 -27.91
CA GLN A 23 -7.55 12.47 -27.23
C GLN A 23 -8.42 12.01 -26.06
N ILE A 24 -9.45 12.79 -25.70
CA ILE A 24 -10.34 12.45 -24.58
C ILE A 24 -11.63 11.88 -25.14
N ILE A 25 -11.88 10.63 -24.81
CA ILE A 25 -13.06 9.90 -25.29
C ILE A 25 -14.01 9.68 -24.11
N ASN A 26 -15.25 10.10 -24.27
CA ASN A 26 -16.28 9.79 -23.29
C ASN A 26 -16.47 8.26 -23.19
N PRO A 27 -16.55 7.66 -22.02
CA PRO A 27 -16.74 6.21 -21.84
C PRO A 27 -17.92 5.64 -22.66
N LYS A 28 -19.01 6.40 -22.81
CA LYS A 28 -20.17 6.00 -23.64
C LYS A 28 -19.84 5.86 -25.13
N LYS A 29 -18.77 6.50 -25.62
CA LYS A 29 -18.32 6.45 -27.02
C LYS A 29 -17.18 5.44 -27.22
N PHE A 30 -16.86 4.62 -26.23
CA PHE A 30 -15.79 3.62 -26.34
C PHE A 30 -16.05 2.62 -27.48
N GLY A 31 -17.28 2.11 -27.59
CA GLY A 31 -17.67 1.20 -28.66
C GLY A 31 -17.48 1.81 -30.06
N ASP A 32 -17.80 3.09 -30.24
CA ASP A 32 -17.60 3.79 -31.51
C ASP A 32 -16.11 3.95 -31.85
N LEU A 33 -15.29 4.18 -30.83
CA LEU A 33 -13.83 4.21 -30.98
C LEU A 33 -13.32 2.85 -31.45
N ILE A 34 -13.73 1.76 -30.81
CA ILE A 34 -13.31 0.40 -31.15
C ILE A 34 -13.69 0.07 -32.58
N LYS A 35 -14.91 0.41 -33.04
CA LYS A 35 -15.36 0.19 -34.43
C LYS A 35 -14.48 0.89 -35.48
N LYS A 36 -13.90 2.05 -35.15
CA LYS A 36 -13.07 2.85 -36.06
C LYS A 36 -11.60 2.39 -36.13
N LEU A 37 -11.11 1.66 -35.14
CA LEU A 37 -9.73 1.17 -35.13
C LEU A 37 -9.54 0.13 -36.27
N LYS A 38 -8.36 0.15 -36.87
CA LYS A 38 -7.96 -0.84 -37.90
C LYS A 38 -7.24 -2.00 -37.24
N GLY A 39 -7.22 -3.16 -37.94
CA GLY A 39 -6.56 -4.38 -37.49
C GLY A 39 -7.54 -5.47 -37.06
N ASN A 40 -7.00 -6.62 -36.65
CA ASN A 40 -7.76 -7.79 -36.23
C ASN A 40 -7.41 -8.31 -34.84
N LYS A 41 -6.35 -7.76 -34.21
CA LYS A 41 -5.86 -8.13 -32.87
C LYS A 41 -5.83 -6.92 -31.96
N PHE A 42 -6.12 -7.14 -30.65
CA PHE A 42 -6.08 -6.12 -29.63
C PHE A 42 -5.44 -6.69 -28.35
N ILE A 43 -4.44 -5.98 -27.84
CA ILE A 43 -3.77 -6.38 -26.60
C ILE A 43 -4.57 -5.88 -25.42
N VAL A 44 -4.84 -6.77 -24.46
CA VAL A 44 -5.59 -6.47 -23.23
C VAL A 44 -4.86 -7.10 -22.05
N ASP A 45 -4.74 -6.35 -20.98
CA ASP A 45 -4.33 -6.91 -19.70
C ASP A 45 -5.56 -7.45 -18.96
N PRO A 46 -5.68 -8.78 -18.78
CA PRO A 46 -6.86 -9.39 -18.17
C PRO A 46 -7.01 -9.05 -16.66
N LEU A 47 -5.94 -8.59 -16.00
CA LEU A 47 -5.99 -8.23 -14.58
C LEU A 47 -6.54 -6.81 -14.34
N SER A 48 -6.44 -5.93 -15.32
CA SER A 48 -6.85 -4.53 -15.19
C SER A 48 -8.04 -4.15 -16.10
N CYS A 49 -8.29 -4.89 -17.17
CA CYS A 49 -9.41 -4.63 -18.07
C CYS A 49 -10.72 -5.16 -17.46
N SER A 50 -11.74 -4.31 -17.39
CA SER A 50 -13.06 -4.79 -16.97
C SER A 50 -13.72 -5.66 -18.03
N VAL A 51 -14.54 -6.63 -17.60
CA VAL A 51 -15.33 -7.51 -18.51
C VAL A 51 -16.18 -6.69 -19.49
N PHE A 52 -16.71 -5.55 -19.08
CA PHE A 52 -17.49 -4.67 -19.93
C PHE A 52 -16.67 -4.15 -21.12
N TYR A 53 -15.48 -3.61 -20.91
CA TYR A 53 -14.63 -3.13 -21.99
C TYR A 53 -14.08 -4.28 -22.83
N GLU A 54 -13.71 -5.37 -22.21
CA GLU A 54 -13.25 -6.57 -22.91
C GLU A 54 -14.30 -7.11 -23.87
N SER A 55 -15.59 -7.18 -23.46
CA SER A 55 -16.69 -7.64 -24.34
C SER A 55 -16.86 -6.74 -25.58
N ILE A 56 -16.74 -5.41 -25.40
CA ILE A 56 -16.79 -4.47 -26.54
C ILE A 56 -15.60 -4.68 -27.48
N ILE A 57 -14.41 -4.93 -26.96
CA ILE A 57 -13.21 -5.19 -27.79
C ILE A 57 -13.37 -6.50 -28.54
N LYS A 58 -13.85 -7.57 -27.87
CA LYS A 58 -14.09 -8.89 -28.45
C LYS A 58 -15.10 -8.87 -29.60
N SER A 59 -16.02 -7.90 -29.65
CA SER A 59 -16.99 -7.78 -30.75
C SER A 59 -16.33 -7.47 -32.10
N LYS A 60 -15.07 -7.03 -32.11
CA LYS A 60 -14.35 -6.68 -33.35
C LYS A 60 -12.97 -7.32 -33.48
N PHE A 61 -12.28 -7.54 -32.36
CA PHE A 61 -10.88 -7.95 -32.33
C PHE A 61 -10.68 -9.30 -31.66
N GLN A 62 -9.70 -10.06 -32.14
CA GLN A 62 -9.11 -11.16 -31.37
C GLN A 62 -8.27 -10.58 -30.26
N ILE A 63 -8.56 -10.95 -29.00
CA ILE A 63 -7.80 -10.48 -27.83
C ILE A 63 -6.51 -11.28 -27.71
N ILE A 64 -5.42 -10.56 -27.46
CA ILE A 64 -4.14 -11.08 -27.01
C ILE A 64 -3.96 -10.65 -25.55
N ASN A 65 -3.94 -11.61 -24.63
CA ASN A 65 -3.70 -11.36 -23.23
C ASN A 65 -2.22 -11.08 -22.99
N THR A 66 -1.91 -9.88 -22.49
CA THR A 66 -0.54 -9.44 -22.15
C THR A 66 -0.61 -8.48 -20.99
N GLU A 67 0.33 -8.58 -20.06
CA GLU A 67 0.44 -7.61 -18.95
C GLU A 67 0.60 -6.18 -19.49
N ASP A 68 -0.06 -5.22 -18.83
CA ASP A 68 0.08 -3.81 -19.17
C ASP A 68 1.54 -3.35 -18.96
N PRO A 69 2.22 -2.88 -20.02
CA PRO A 69 3.60 -2.42 -19.93
C PRO A 69 3.79 -1.26 -18.92
N CYS A 70 2.73 -0.51 -18.63
CA CYS A 70 2.77 0.54 -17.62
C CYS A 70 3.02 -0.01 -16.22
N TYR A 71 2.66 -1.26 -15.93
CA TYR A 71 2.93 -1.90 -14.64
C TYR A 71 4.42 -1.92 -14.33
N LYS A 72 5.21 -2.44 -15.26
CA LYS A 72 6.66 -2.49 -15.09
C LYS A 72 7.29 -1.10 -15.14
N LEU A 73 6.88 -0.26 -16.09
CA LEU A 73 7.45 1.08 -16.25
C LEU A 73 7.29 1.96 -15.01
N LYS A 74 6.09 1.99 -14.40
CA LYS A 74 5.85 2.79 -13.20
C LYS A 74 6.47 2.20 -11.92
N SER A 75 6.76 0.90 -11.90
CA SER A 75 7.34 0.24 -10.73
C SER A 75 8.79 0.65 -10.50
N ILE A 76 9.51 1.02 -11.56
CA ILE A 76 10.91 1.46 -11.49
C ILE A 76 10.93 2.99 -11.40
N LYS A 77 11.13 3.50 -10.20
CA LYS A 77 11.16 4.94 -9.90
C LYS A 77 12.49 5.53 -10.36
N ASN A 78 12.41 6.68 -10.99
CA ASN A 78 13.61 7.48 -11.33
C ASN A 78 14.16 8.20 -10.08
N SER A 79 15.31 8.84 -10.21
CA SER A 79 15.98 9.52 -9.10
C SER A 79 15.14 10.63 -8.46
N PHE A 80 14.33 11.34 -9.26
CA PHE A 80 13.42 12.38 -8.75
C PHE A 80 12.31 11.73 -7.89
N GLU A 81 11.67 10.69 -8.39
CA GLU A 81 10.60 9.98 -7.66
C GLU A 81 11.13 9.35 -6.37
N ILE A 82 12.32 8.72 -6.40
CA ILE A 82 12.96 8.15 -5.20
C ILE A 82 13.20 9.22 -4.15
N LYS A 83 13.82 10.36 -4.54
CA LYS A 83 14.09 11.47 -3.62
C LYS A 83 12.81 11.98 -2.95
N HIS A 84 11.76 12.12 -3.72
CA HIS A 84 10.48 12.61 -3.20
C HIS A 84 9.75 11.58 -2.33
N MET A 85 9.85 10.29 -2.65
CA MET A 85 9.34 9.22 -1.77
C MET A 85 10.06 9.20 -0.43
N ILE A 86 11.38 9.36 -0.41
CA ILE A 86 12.16 9.49 0.84
C ILE A 86 11.66 10.70 1.65
N ASN A 87 11.51 11.85 1.03
CA ASN A 87 11.03 13.06 1.70
C ASN A 87 9.60 12.87 2.25
N ALA A 88 8.69 12.26 1.48
CA ALA A 88 7.34 11.96 1.95
C ALA A 88 7.34 11.07 3.19
N HIS A 89 8.21 10.06 3.24
CA HIS A 89 8.34 9.17 4.41
C HIS A 89 8.98 9.89 5.62
N ILE A 90 9.89 10.83 5.41
CA ILE A 90 10.44 11.67 6.49
C ILE A 90 9.32 12.56 7.06
N GLU A 91 8.55 13.24 6.21
CA GLU A 91 7.45 14.12 6.62
C GLU A 91 6.35 13.33 7.34
N ASP A 92 5.97 12.16 6.83
CA ASP A 92 5.00 11.27 7.49
C ASP A 92 5.54 10.71 8.82
N GLY A 93 6.84 10.39 8.86
CA GLY A 93 7.54 9.94 10.06
C GLY A 93 7.50 10.97 11.18
N VAL A 94 7.54 12.26 10.87
CA VAL A 94 7.35 13.34 11.87
C VAL A 94 5.94 13.30 12.46
N ALA A 95 4.91 13.16 11.62
CA ALA A 95 3.52 13.07 12.07
C ALA A 95 3.30 11.81 12.95
N LEU A 96 3.82 10.67 12.52
CA LEU A 96 3.74 9.41 13.26
C LEU A 96 4.51 9.48 14.60
N THR A 97 5.68 10.13 14.63
CA THR A 97 6.45 10.30 15.88
C THR A 97 5.71 11.17 16.88
N LYS A 98 5.10 12.28 16.44
CA LYS A 98 4.22 13.11 17.27
C LYS A 98 3.03 12.31 17.81
N PHE A 99 2.44 11.47 16.96
CA PHE A 99 1.34 10.59 17.36
C PHE A 99 1.77 9.56 18.41
N ILE A 100 2.91 8.89 18.22
CA ILE A 100 3.44 7.91 19.19
C ILE A 100 3.73 8.58 20.54
N TYR A 101 4.32 9.78 20.51
CA TYR A 101 4.52 10.56 21.72
C TYR A 101 3.19 10.89 22.40
N TRP A 102 2.23 11.40 21.66
CA TRP A 102 0.91 11.77 22.18
C TRP A 102 0.21 10.56 22.80
N ILE A 103 0.07 9.42 22.09
CA ILE A 103 -0.69 8.27 22.58
C ILE A 103 -0.04 7.59 23.78
N LYS A 104 1.28 7.69 23.93
CA LYS A 104 2.00 7.16 25.10
C LYS A 104 1.90 8.05 26.32
N ASN A 105 1.79 9.35 26.16
CA ASN A 105 1.85 10.32 27.26
C ASN A 105 0.50 10.94 27.60
N ILE A 106 -0.54 10.71 26.78
CA ILE A 106 -1.85 11.27 27.08
C ILE A 106 -2.40 10.67 28.36
N ASN A 107 -2.86 11.56 29.24
CA ASN A 107 -3.46 11.17 30.51
C ASN A 107 -4.84 10.58 30.23
N LYS A 108 -4.94 9.35 30.20
CA LYS A 108 -5.88 8.23 30.05
C LYS A 108 -7.38 8.48 30.18
N LYS A 109 -7.87 9.59 29.72
CA LYS A 109 -9.30 9.71 29.44
C LYS A 109 -9.57 8.86 28.19
N LYS A 110 -10.33 7.80 28.37
CA LYS A 110 -10.99 6.92 27.39
C LYS A 110 -10.74 7.28 25.91
N ILE A 111 -9.51 7.09 25.41
CA ILE A 111 -9.21 7.25 23.99
C ILE A 111 -9.62 5.96 23.30
N THR A 112 -10.37 6.11 22.25
CA THR A 112 -10.80 5.00 21.40
C THR A 112 -9.89 4.83 20.20
N GLU A 113 -10.07 3.71 19.49
CA GLU A 113 -9.39 3.44 18.21
C GLU A 113 -9.68 4.52 17.18
N ILE A 114 -10.94 5.00 17.10
CA ILE A 114 -11.34 6.10 16.19
C ILE A 114 -10.69 7.42 16.59
N ASP A 115 -10.63 7.75 17.89
CA ASP A 115 -9.96 8.97 18.35
C ASP A 115 -8.48 8.95 18.01
N SER A 116 -7.84 7.79 18.16
CA SER A 116 -6.45 7.57 17.80
C SER A 116 -6.20 7.76 16.30
N GLN A 117 -7.04 7.16 15.45
CA GLN A 117 -7.00 7.35 14.01
C GLN A 117 -7.14 8.83 13.61
N ASN A 118 -8.13 9.51 14.18
CA ASN A 118 -8.40 10.93 13.90
C ASN A 118 -7.23 11.81 14.33
N LYS A 119 -6.61 11.51 15.49
CA LYS A 119 -5.46 12.26 15.99
C LYS A 119 -4.22 12.13 15.10
N LEU A 120 -3.95 10.94 14.59
CA LEU A 120 -2.86 10.75 13.63
C LEU A 120 -3.12 11.55 12.33
N GLU A 121 -4.35 11.54 11.86
CA GLU A 121 -4.77 12.32 10.70
C GLU A 121 -4.60 13.85 10.94
N GLU A 122 -4.93 14.35 12.14
CA GLU A 122 -4.68 15.74 12.53
C GLU A 122 -3.19 16.08 12.45
N PHE A 123 -2.29 15.22 12.95
CA PHE A 123 -0.85 15.45 12.86
C PHE A 123 -0.36 15.47 11.41
N ARG A 124 -0.89 14.63 10.52
CA ARG A 124 -0.58 14.64 9.09
C ARG A 124 -1.06 15.94 8.41
N LYS A 125 -2.25 16.43 8.75
CA LYS A 125 -2.81 17.68 8.21
C LYS A 125 -2.01 18.93 8.55
N LEU A 126 -1.14 18.89 9.55
CA LEU A 126 -0.21 20.00 9.82
C LEU A 126 0.85 20.16 8.71
N ASN A 127 1.00 19.18 7.85
CA ASN A 127 1.93 19.24 6.73
C ASN A 127 1.22 19.76 5.46
N LYS A 128 1.70 20.85 4.89
CA LYS A 128 1.16 21.49 3.68
C LYS A 128 1.18 20.62 2.41
N ASN A 129 1.99 19.57 2.42
CA ASN A 129 2.09 18.62 1.31
C ASN A 129 1.14 17.42 1.47
N TYR A 130 0.57 17.20 2.65
CA TYR A 130 -0.40 16.15 2.89
C TYR A 130 -1.72 16.44 2.18
N LEU A 131 -2.34 15.42 1.59
CA LEU A 131 -3.60 15.56 0.85
C LEU A 131 -4.73 14.74 1.50
N PHE A 132 -4.50 13.45 1.70
CA PHE A 132 -5.47 12.51 2.28
C PHE A 132 -4.77 11.20 2.66
N PRO A 133 -5.43 10.29 3.41
CA PRO A 133 -4.87 8.98 3.72
C PRO A 133 -4.58 8.17 2.44
N SER A 134 -3.44 7.50 2.35
CA SER A 134 -3.13 6.59 1.25
C SER A 134 -4.01 5.33 1.26
N PHE A 135 -4.47 4.96 2.45
CA PHE A 135 -5.47 3.92 2.71
C PHE A 135 -6.18 4.19 4.05
N ASN A 136 -7.28 3.49 4.29
CA ASN A 136 -7.99 3.62 5.57
C ASN A 136 -7.13 3.11 6.72
N THR A 137 -6.83 3.99 7.67
CA THR A 137 -6.01 3.66 8.84
C THR A 137 -6.58 2.46 9.59
N ILE A 138 -5.72 1.49 9.86
CA ILE A 138 -5.99 0.38 10.78
C ILE A 138 -5.54 0.84 12.17
N SER A 139 -6.49 0.93 13.09
CA SER A 139 -6.26 1.33 14.47
C SER A 139 -6.92 0.28 15.34
N GLY A 140 -6.15 -0.72 15.78
CA GLY A 140 -6.66 -1.91 16.47
C GLY A 140 -6.06 -2.10 17.85
N ALA A 141 -6.92 -2.09 18.90
CA ALA A 141 -6.54 -2.32 20.29
C ALA A 141 -6.87 -3.76 20.72
N GLY A 142 -5.90 -4.43 21.35
CA GLY A 142 -6.07 -5.79 21.86
C GLY A 142 -6.49 -6.76 20.74
N SER A 143 -7.63 -7.44 20.91
CA SER A 143 -8.14 -8.43 19.94
C SER A 143 -8.46 -7.84 18.55
N ASN A 144 -8.78 -6.54 18.45
CA ASN A 144 -9.01 -5.88 17.17
C ASN A 144 -7.71 -5.77 16.35
N GLY A 145 -6.56 -5.59 17.01
CA GLY A 145 -5.25 -5.60 16.36
C GLY A 145 -4.83 -6.96 15.77
N ALA A 146 -5.55 -8.04 16.11
CA ALA A 146 -5.33 -9.35 15.51
C ALA A 146 -6.16 -9.61 14.25
N ILE A 147 -7.03 -8.68 13.86
CA ILE A 147 -7.85 -8.76 12.65
C ILE A 147 -7.10 -8.08 11.52
N VAL A 148 -6.66 -8.86 10.52
CA VAL A 148 -6.01 -8.32 9.31
C VAL A 148 -6.98 -7.38 8.59
N HIS A 149 -6.49 -6.19 8.20
CA HIS A 149 -7.29 -5.11 7.60
C HIS A 149 -8.48 -4.64 8.46
N TYR A 150 -8.32 -4.67 9.80
CA TYR A 150 -9.34 -4.17 10.72
C TYR A 150 -9.73 -2.72 10.40
N ARG A 151 -11.04 -2.44 10.52
CA ARG A 151 -11.57 -1.08 10.42
C ARG A 151 -12.39 -0.76 11.65
N ALA A 152 -11.95 0.22 12.42
CA ALA A 152 -12.73 0.73 13.53
C ALA A 152 -14.02 1.37 13.01
N SER A 153 -15.14 0.97 13.58
CA SER A 153 -16.48 1.50 13.29
C SER A 153 -17.19 1.83 14.60
N LYS A 154 -18.27 2.60 14.55
CA LYS A 154 -19.06 2.89 15.76
C LYS A 154 -19.44 1.64 16.56
N LYS A 155 -19.64 0.49 15.90
CA LYS A 155 -20.01 -0.78 16.53
C LYS A 155 -18.83 -1.56 17.09
N SER A 156 -17.65 -1.48 16.46
CA SER A 156 -16.45 -2.26 16.81
C SER A 156 -15.40 -1.47 17.58
N ASN A 157 -15.56 -0.15 17.67
CA ASN A 157 -14.62 0.77 18.30
C ASN A 157 -14.37 0.43 19.76
N LYS A 158 -13.12 0.25 20.14
CA LYS A 158 -12.70 -0.04 21.52
C LYS A 158 -11.96 1.13 22.14
N THR A 159 -12.06 1.23 23.46
CA THR A 159 -11.15 2.03 24.26
C THR A 159 -9.80 1.36 24.33
N ILE A 160 -8.73 2.12 24.14
CA ILE A 160 -7.36 1.64 24.23
C ILE A 160 -6.96 1.60 25.71
N ASN A 161 -6.62 0.42 26.23
CA ASN A 161 -6.28 0.22 27.63
C ASN A 161 -4.77 0.08 27.84
N LYS A 162 -4.31 0.32 29.08
CA LYS A 162 -2.88 0.25 29.43
C LYS A 162 -2.22 -1.10 29.12
N ASN A 163 -2.99 -2.18 29.16
CA ASN A 163 -2.46 -3.53 28.94
C ASN A 163 -2.61 -4.02 27.51
N ASP A 164 -3.25 -3.23 26.65
CA ASP A 164 -3.43 -3.58 25.26
C ASP A 164 -2.13 -3.49 24.47
N ILE A 165 -2.02 -4.36 23.47
CA ILE A 165 -1.14 -4.15 22.33
C ILE A 165 -1.97 -3.38 21.32
N PHE A 166 -1.46 -2.25 20.87
CA PHE A 166 -2.11 -1.39 19.91
C PHE A 166 -1.38 -1.44 18.58
N LEU A 167 -2.07 -1.86 17.53
CA LEU A 167 -1.59 -1.85 16.16
C LEU A 167 -2.10 -0.59 15.46
N CYS A 168 -1.19 0.21 14.94
CA CYS A 168 -1.50 1.34 14.07
C CYS A 168 -0.80 1.15 12.72
N ASP A 169 -1.60 0.93 11.69
CA ASP A 169 -1.14 0.82 10.32
C ASP A 169 -1.82 1.90 9.48
N SER A 170 -1.01 2.73 8.83
CA SER A 170 -1.51 3.97 8.24
C SER A 170 -0.53 4.52 7.21
N GLY A 171 -1.04 5.36 6.34
CA GLY A 171 -0.21 6.06 5.37
C GLY A 171 -0.86 7.36 4.90
N GLY A 172 -0.08 8.20 4.26
CA GLY A 172 -0.51 9.47 3.70
C GLY A 172 -0.21 9.58 2.22
N GLN A 173 -1.13 10.20 1.51
CA GLN A 173 -0.91 10.68 0.16
C GLN A 173 -0.40 12.10 0.25
N TYR A 174 0.84 12.31 -0.13
CA TYR A 174 1.50 13.60 -0.20
C TYR A 174 1.60 14.06 -1.66
N LYS A 175 1.78 15.35 -1.92
CA LYS A 175 1.90 15.91 -3.28
C LYS A 175 2.98 15.19 -4.12
N PHE A 176 3.98 14.62 -3.49
CA PHE A 176 5.14 14.01 -4.12
C PHE A 176 5.49 12.65 -3.52
N GLY A 177 4.51 11.88 -3.10
CA GLY A 177 4.76 10.53 -2.61
C GLY A 177 3.58 9.91 -1.90
N THR A 178 3.65 8.60 -1.75
CA THR A 178 2.66 7.78 -1.04
C THR A 178 3.39 7.05 0.08
N THR A 179 2.88 7.10 1.30
CA THR A 179 3.51 6.43 2.44
C THR A 179 2.65 5.28 2.96
N ASP A 180 3.33 4.33 3.59
CA ASP A 180 2.78 3.17 4.24
C ASP A 180 3.65 2.82 5.43
N VAL A 181 3.08 2.83 6.64
CA VAL A 181 3.84 2.60 7.86
C VAL A 181 3.00 1.99 8.96
N THR A 182 3.50 0.88 9.52
CA THR A 182 2.89 0.19 10.65
C THR A 182 3.73 0.33 11.92
N ARG A 183 3.07 0.52 13.05
CA ARG A 183 3.69 0.43 14.39
C ARG A 183 2.82 -0.37 15.35
N THR A 184 3.47 -1.29 16.06
CA THR A 184 2.89 -1.98 17.21
C THR A 184 3.34 -1.29 18.48
N ILE A 185 2.40 -0.77 19.27
CA ILE A 185 2.66 0.07 20.45
C ILE A 185 2.16 -0.65 21.70
N CYS A 186 2.98 -0.67 22.74
CA CYS A 186 2.61 -1.17 24.06
C CYS A 186 2.72 -0.03 25.06
N PHE A 187 1.82 -0.01 26.04
CA PHE A 187 1.72 1.01 27.08
C PHE A 187 2.22 0.50 28.44
N SER A 188 2.52 -0.79 28.54
CA SER A 188 3.09 -1.46 29.72
C SER A 188 4.04 -2.58 29.30
N LYS A 189 4.84 -3.08 30.25
CA LYS A 189 5.73 -4.22 30.01
C LYS A 189 4.89 -5.46 29.65
N GLN A 190 5.17 -6.06 28.54
CA GLN A 190 4.47 -7.22 28.02
C GLN A 190 5.07 -8.54 28.55
N LYS A 191 4.27 -9.62 28.55
CA LYS A 191 4.70 -10.99 28.88
C LYS A 191 5.87 -11.42 28.02
N LYS A 192 6.72 -12.33 28.54
CA LYS A 192 7.89 -12.84 27.82
C LYS A 192 7.51 -13.45 26.46
N SER A 193 6.45 -14.24 26.43
CA SER A 193 5.96 -14.89 25.18
C SER A 193 5.65 -13.87 24.06
N ILE A 194 5.03 -12.73 24.41
CA ILE A 194 4.72 -11.65 23.44
C ILE A 194 6.01 -11.00 22.96
N ARG A 195 6.96 -10.71 23.88
CA ARG A 195 8.24 -10.09 23.52
C ARG A 195 9.08 -11.00 22.64
N ASP A 196 9.06 -12.30 22.89
CA ASP A 196 9.79 -13.30 22.10
C ASP A 196 9.24 -13.35 20.65
N ILE A 197 7.91 -13.33 20.48
CA ILE A 197 7.28 -13.27 19.15
C ILE A 197 7.59 -11.95 18.45
N PHE A 198 7.46 -10.82 19.15
CA PHE A 198 7.82 -9.50 18.61
C PHE A 198 9.27 -9.48 18.11
N THR A 199 10.19 -10.08 18.87
CA THR A 199 11.60 -10.19 18.48
C THR A 199 11.79 -11.05 17.22
N LYS A 200 11.01 -12.13 17.04
CA LYS A 200 11.06 -12.95 15.82
C LYS A 200 10.57 -12.20 14.61
N VAL A 201 9.47 -11.44 14.74
CA VAL A 201 8.98 -10.57 13.66
C VAL A 201 10.03 -9.51 13.31
N LEU A 202 10.64 -8.86 14.30
CA LEU A 202 11.71 -7.88 14.10
C LEU A 202 12.93 -8.48 13.40
N LYS A 203 13.36 -9.70 13.77
CA LYS A 203 14.43 -10.42 13.06
C LYS A 203 14.05 -10.67 11.61
N GLY A 204 12.80 -11.01 11.32
CA GLY A 204 12.29 -11.17 9.96
C GLY A 204 12.36 -9.86 9.17
N HIS A 205 11.92 -8.77 9.77
CA HIS A 205 11.99 -7.42 9.19
C HIS A 205 13.45 -7.02 8.86
N ILE A 206 14.38 -7.21 9.79
CA ILE A 206 15.80 -6.94 9.58
C ILE A 206 16.37 -7.83 8.46
N ALA A 207 16.01 -9.11 8.42
CA ALA A 207 16.47 -10.04 7.39
C ALA A 207 16.00 -9.65 5.98
N VAL A 208 14.82 -9.03 5.84
CA VAL A 208 14.36 -8.44 4.58
C VAL A 208 15.19 -7.20 4.26
N ALA A 209 15.30 -6.26 5.19
CA ALA A 209 16.01 -4.99 4.99
C ALA A 209 17.50 -5.19 4.63
N THR A 210 18.13 -6.25 5.13
CA THR A 210 19.53 -6.59 4.87
C THR A 210 19.73 -7.66 3.79
N THR A 211 18.72 -7.86 2.94
CA THR A 211 18.80 -8.89 1.90
C THR A 211 19.81 -8.52 0.82
N ASN A 212 20.71 -9.43 0.53
CA ASN A 212 21.57 -9.34 -0.65
C ASN A 212 20.76 -9.69 -1.91
N LEU A 213 20.36 -8.70 -2.68
CA LEU A 213 19.53 -8.86 -3.87
C LEU A 213 20.25 -9.57 -5.02
N LYS A 214 21.58 -9.66 -5.05
CA LYS A 214 22.32 -10.50 -6.01
C LYS A 214 22.00 -11.98 -5.81
N LYS A 215 21.79 -12.40 -4.56
CA LYS A 215 21.48 -13.81 -4.19
C LYS A 215 19.99 -14.08 -4.09
N PHE A 216 19.23 -13.15 -3.51
CA PHE A 216 17.79 -13.28 -3.24
C PHE A 216 17.03 -12.16 -3.97
N ASN A 217 16.86 -12.33 -5.27
CA ASN A 217 16.39 -11.27 -6.17
C ASN A 217 14.90 -11.33 -6.52
N THR A 218 14.13 -12.25 -5.94
CA THR A 218 12.66 -12.32 -6.16
C THR A 218 11.90 -12.22 -4.86
N GLY A 219 10.66 -11.73 -4.93
CA GLY A 219 9.81 -11.61 -3.76
C GLY A 219 9.67 -12.92 -2.99
N LYS A 220 9.52 -14.05 -3.68
CA LYS A 220 9.45 -15.38 -3.08
C LYS A 220 10.70 -15.74 -2.25
N LYS A 221 11.88 -15.44 -2.76
CA LYS A 221 13.13 -15.73 -2.03
C LYS A 221 13.29 -14.86 -0.79
N ILE A 222 12.84 -13.60 -0.86
CA ILE A 222 12.89 -12.65 0.25
C ILE A 222 11.85 -12.99 1.31
N ASP A 223 10.63 -13.40 0.92
CA ASP A 223 9.57 -13.82 1.83
C ASP A 223 10.01 -14.97 2.76
N VAL A 224 10.76 -15.92 2.25
CA VAL A 224 11.35 -17.02 3.06
C VAL A 224 12.25 -16.48 4.16
N ARG A 225 13.05 -15.43 3.87
CA ARG A 225 13.94 -14.80 4.85
C ARG A 225 13.17 -14.10 5.98
N ALA A 226 12.03 -13.51 5.67
CA ALA A 226 11.16 -12.90 6.67
C ALA A 226 10.57 -13.95 7.62
N ARG A 227 10.02 -15.03 7.05
CA ARG A 227 9.24 -16.03 7.79
C ARG A 227 10.06 -17.02 8.59
N GLN A 228 11.34 -17.20 8.29
CA GLN A 228 12.17 -18.26 8.86
C GLN A 228 12.20 -18.27 10.40
N PHE A 229 12.14 -17.10 11.05
CA PHE A 229 12.21 -16.99 12.51
C PHE A 229 10.90 -17.38 13.21
N LEU A 230 9.76 -17.15 12.58
CA LEU A 230 8.46 -17.60 13.06
C LEU A 230 8.27 -19.09 12.77
N LYS A 231 8.63 -19.54 11.57
CA LYS A 231 8.46 -20.94 11.15
C LYS A 231 9.24 -21.95 11.99
N LYS A 232 10.36 -21.56 12.59
CA LYS A 232 11.11 -22.40 13.53
C LYS A 232 10.28 -22.86 14.73
N ASP A 233 9.25 -22.09 15.08
CA ASP A 233 8.34 -22.39 16.19
C ASP A 233 6.94 -22.81 15.69
N GLY A 234 6.81 -23.17 14.42
CA GLY A 234 5.52 -23.53 13.81
C GLY A 234 4.56 -22.35 13.61
N LEU A 235 5.07 -21.10 13.72
CA LEU A 235 4.27 -19.89 13.56
C LEU A 235 4.40 -19.32 12.14
N ASP A 236 3.36 -18.64 11.68
CA ASP A 236 3.35 -17.94 10.38
C ASP A 236 2.30 -16.81 10.40
N TYR A 237 2.23 -16.05 9.32
CA TYR A 237 1.18 -15.05 9.05
C TYR A 237 0.59 -15.25 7.66
N ALA A 238 -0.67 -14.84 7.48
CA ALA A 238 -1.44 -15.15 6.27
C ALA A 238 -1.19 -14.19 5.09
N HIS A 239 -0.82 -12.94 5.37
CA HIS A 239 -0.61 -11.93 4.32
C HIS A 239 0.80 -12.00 3.68
N GLY A 240 1.03 -11.23 2.62
CA GLY A 240 2.36 -11.05 2.03
C GLY A 240 3.31 -10.33 2.99
N THR A 241 4.60 -10.57 2.87
CA THR A 241 5.63 -9.85 3.65
C THR A 241 5.78 -8.39 3.20
N GLY A 242 5.34 -8.08 1.99
CA GLY A 242 5.38 -6.74 1.43
C GLY A 242 4.83 -6.68 0.02
N HIS A 243 4.58 -5.48 -0.42
CA HIS A 243 4.06 -5.15 -1.76
C HIS A 243 4.80 -3.96 -2.36
N GLY A 244 4.67 -3.74 -3.65
CA GLY A 244 5.15 -2.51 -4.27
C GLY A 244 4.37 -1.29 -3.78
N VAL A 245 5.05 -0.14 -3.71
CA VAL A 245 4.44 1.15 -3.33
C VAL A 245 4.56 2.13 -4.49
N GLY A 246 3.43 2.71 -4.90
CA GLY A 246 3.37 3.66 -6.01
C GLY A 246 3.90 5.05 -5.63
N PHE A 247 4.43 5.76 -6.63
CA PHE A 247 4.78 7.17 -6.49
C PHE A 247 3.55 8.04 -6.82
N PHE A 248 3.00 8.73 -5.82
CA PHE A 248 1.74 9.49 -5.96
C PHE A 248 0.65 8.65 -6.66
N SER A 249 0.54 7.40 -6.27
CA SER A 249 -0.34 6.41 -6.88
C SER A 249 -0.88 5.47 -5.81
N ASN A 250 -1.31 4.26 -6.21
CA ASN A 250 -1.81 3.27 -5.26
C ASN A 250 -0.73 2.87 -4.25
N VAL A 251 -1.12 2.74 -2.98
CA VAL A 251 -0.24 2.23 -1.94
C VAL A 251 0.19 0.80 -2.25
N HIS A 252 -0.72 -0.03 -2.78
CA HIS A 252 -0.38 -1.34 -3.33
C HIS A 252 -0.13 -1.23 -4.82
N GLU A 253 1.10 -1.47 -5.24
CA GLU A 253 1.52 -1.45 -6.64
C GLU A 253 2.21 -2.77 -7.01
N GLY A 254 2.00 -3.23 -8.25
CA GLY A 254 2.72 -4.34 -8.86
C GLY A 254 3.67 -3.86 -9.96
N PRO A 255 4.40 -4.80 -10.60
CA PRO A 255 4.31 -6.26 -10.46
C PRO A 255 5.09 -6.86 -9.28
N GLN A 256 5.97 -6.09 -8.62
CA GLN A 256 6.80 -6.56 -7.52
C GLN A 256 6.00 -6.70 -6.22
N SER A 257 6.28 -7.74 -5.46
CA SER A 257 5.82 -7.92 -4.08
C SER A 257 6.70 -8.94 -3.37
N ILE A 258 6.70 -8.92 -2.05
CA ILE A 258 7.41 -9.92 -1.23
C ILE A 258 6.37 -10.91 -0.71
N THR A 259 6.15 -11.99 -1.46
CA THR A 259 5.13 -13.00 -1.15
C THR A 259 5.63 -14.41 -1.49
N LYS A 260 4.96 -15.44 -0.94
CA LYS A 260 5.30 -16.85 -1.18
C LYS A 260 5.30 -17.26 -2.66
N ILE A 261 4.60 -16.54 -3.51
CA ILE A 261 4.38 -16.91 -4.92
C ILE A 261 5.04 -15.96 -5.93
N ASN A 262 5.42 -14.74 -5.52
CA ASN A 262 5.91 -13.73 -6.46
C ASN A 262 7.34 -14.05 -6.94
N THR A 263 7.48 -14.25 -8.24
CA THR A 263 8.76 -14.58 -8.92
C THR A 263 9.36 -13.38 -9.66
N VAL A 264 8.72 -12.23 -9.61
CA VAL A 264 9.26 -11.00 -10.22
C VAL A 264 10.58 -10.64 -9.57
N LYS A 265 11.58 -10.37 -10.39
CA LYS A 265 12.88 -9.88 -9.91
C LYS A 265 12.73 -8.44 -9.44
N LEU A 266 13.26 -8.15 -8.26
CA LEU A 266 13.40 -6.77 -7.80
C LEU A 266 14.55 -6.11 -8.54
N GLU A 267 14.26 -4.94 -9.11
CA GLU A 267 15.20 -4.11 -9.86
C GLU A 267 15.46 -2.80 -9.09
N GLU A 268 16.59 -2.18 -9.35
CA GLU A 268 16.91 -0.85 -8.79
C GLU A 268 15.82 0.16 -9.17
N GLY A 269 15.40 0.97 -8.21
CA GLY A 269 14.28 1.89 -8.36
C GLY A 269 12.91 1.33 -7.95
N MET A 270 12.77 0.03 -7.76
CA MET A 270 11.53 -0.54 -7.21
C MET A 270 11.44 -0.27 -5.69
N ILE A 271 10.27 0.17 -5.26
CA ILE A 271 9.96 0.39 -3.83
C ILE A 271 9.02 -0.71 -3.37
N VAL A 272 9.33 -1.31 -2.22
CA VAL A 272 8.49 -2.35 -1.59
C VAL A 272 8.31 -2.07 -0.11
N SER A 273 7.16 -2.42 0.43
CA SER A 273 6.94 -2.46 1.88
C SER A 273 7.68 -3.65 2.50
N ASN A 274 7.96 -3.57 3.81
CA ASN A 274 8.61 -4.61 4.59
C ASN A 274 7.86 -4.76 5.91
N GLU A 275 6.87 -5.65 5.94
CA GLU A 275 5.83 -5.72 6.95
C GLU A 275 5.54 -7.15 7.46
N PRO A 276 6.53 -7.96 7.83
CA PRO A 276 6.26 -9.23 8.48
C PRO A 276 5.46 -9.03 9.76
N GLY A 277 4.54 -9.92 10.07
CA GLY A 277 3.66 -9.79 11.22
C GLY A 277 3.41 -11.10 11.94
N TYR A 278 2.66 -11.03 13.05
CA TYR A 278 2.09 -12.18 13.72
C TYR A 278 0.79 -11.77 14.42
N TYR A 279 -0.26 -12.52 14.21
CA TYR A 279 -1.61 -12.22 14.69
C TYR A 279 -2.15 -13.40 15.48
N LYS A 280 -2.48 -13.17 16.74
CA LYS A 280 -3.09 -14.17 17.62
C LYS A 280 -4.42 -13.63 18.12
N LYS A 281 -5.50 -14.32 17.78
CA LYS A 281 -6.78 -14.09 18.47
C LYS A 281 -6.58 -14.46 19.93
N GLY A 282 -6.92 -13.55 20.83
CA GLY A 282 -6.78 -13.70 22.28
C GLY A 282 -7.70 -14.74 22.87
#